data_1d18212d9691639c8f4afe0f7fca74ce
#
_entry.id   1d18212d9691639c8f4afe0f7fca74ce
#
_cell.length_a   1.000
_cell.length_b   1.000
_cell.length_c   1.000
_cell.angle_alpha   90.00
_cell.angle_beta   90.00
_cell.angle_gamma   90.00
#
_symmetry.space_group_name_H-M   'P 1'
#
loop_
_entity.id
_entity.type
_entity.pdbx_description
1 polymer ?
#
loop_
_entity_poly.entity_id
_entity_poly.type
_entity_poly.pdbx_seq_one_letter_code
_entity_poly.pdbx_strand_id
1 'polypeptide(L)'
;MKEFKVGIYEDLTYEDYAEIPAFRSHDLTAIAKDPFAWKYRKGLVQSPALLEGRVQHTVFLEHHKFDEEFVIQPSIDRRTKVGKAEYEDFLATVGNRTPITQDLYNTCMDRREIVKDYIPKETDKVEYTLVFEWHGHPFKARMDWYDNEYVWDLKTCRDASPRGFKGAINAFNYHMQAALYVDAARASDLPAKGFKLSLIHI
;
A
#
# COMPACT_ATOMS: atom_id res chain seq x y z
N MET A 1 14.12 -4.12 -19.76
CA MET A 1 12.95 -3.43 -19.13
C MET A 1 11.70 -4.06 -19.71
N LYS A 2 10.76 -4.46 -18.85
CA LYS A 2 9.42 -4.88 -19.32
C LYS A 2 8.76 -3.66 -19.97
N GLU A 3 8.16 -3.83 -21.14
CA GLU A 3 7.39 -2.76 -21.79
C GLU A 3 5.98 -2.75 -21.19
N PHE A 4 5.62 -1.67 -20.52
CA PHE A 4 4.28 -1.50 -19.97
C PHE A 4 3.45 -0.62 -20.90
N LYS A 5 2.27 -1.10 -21.26
CA LYS A 5 1.31 -0.38 -22.10
C LYS A 5 0.20 0.21 -21.25
N VAL A 6 -0.52 1.19 -21.78
CA VAL A 6 -1.76 1.66 -21.20
C VAL A 6 -2.73 0.49 -21.06
N GLY A 7 -3.33 0.34 -19.87
CA GLY A 7 -4.25 -0.76 -19.59
C GLY A 7 -4.36 -1.07 -18.09
N ILE A 8 -5.15 -2.11 -17.82
CA ILE A 8 -5.37 -2.64 -16.47
C ILE A 8 -4.48 -3.86 -16.28
N TYR A 9 -3.83 -3.94 -15.14
CA TYR A 9 -2.99 -5.05 -14.72
C TYR A 9 -3.52 -5.60 -13.40
N GLU A 10 -4.00 -6.83 -13.46
CA GLU A 10 -4.34 -7.65 -12.31
C GLU A 10 -3.07 -8.39 -11.86
N ASP A 11 -2.95 -8.74 -10.61
CA ASP A 11 -1.86 -9.56 -10.05
C ASP A 11 -0.42 -9.05 -10.33
N LEU A 12 -0.25 -7.75 -10.52
CA LEU A 12 1.07 -7.17 -10.69
C LEU A 12 1.79 -7.10 -9.35
N THR A 13 3.03 -7.62 -9.26
CA THR A 13 3.82 -7.49 -8.04
C THR A 13 4.15 -6.02 -7.75
N TYR A 14 4.47 -5.71 -6.49
CA TYR A 14 4.88 -4.34 -6.13
C TYR A 14 6.17 -3.93 -6.84
N GLU A 15 7.10 -4.86 -7.04
CA GLU A 15 8.35 -4.66 -7.74
C GLU A 15 8.09 -4.30 -9.21
N ASP A 16 7.27 -5.08 -9.89
CA ASP A 16 6.88 -4.80 -11.28
C ASP A 16 6.14 -3.46 -11.40
N TYR A 17 5.21 -3.16 -10.46
CA TYR A 17 4.56 -1.85 -10.39
C TYR A 17 5.56 -0.72 -10.21
N ALA A 18 6.56 -0.88 -9.35
CA ALA A 18 7.58 0.15 -9.12
C ALA A 18 8.40 0.44 -10.38
N GLU A 19 8.68 -0.59 -11.21
CA GLU A 19 9.45 -0.46 -12.45
C GLU A 19 8.70 0.22 -13.60
N ILE A 20 7.36 0.34 -13.56
CA ILE A 20 6.61 1.04 -14.60
C ILE A 20 7.08 2.48 -14.71
N PRO A 21 7.57 2.95 -15.87
CA PRO A 21 8.09 4.30 -16.07
C PRO A 21 6.96 5.34 -16.23
N ALA A 22 6.13 5.50 -15.21
CA ALA A 22 4.97 6.38 -15.19
C ALA A 22 4.87 7.12 -13.86
N PHE A 23 4.29 8.30 -13.87
CA PHE A 23 4.04 9.11 -12.67
C PHE A 23 2.93 8.50 -11.82
N ARG A 24 3.01 8.72 -10.52
CA ARG A 24 1.97 8.36 -9.54
C ARG A 24 1.56 9.58 -8.71
N SER A 25 0.47 9.49 -7.97
CA SER A 25 -0.05 10.59 -7.14
C SER A 25 1.00 11.23 -6.22
N HIS A 26 1.85 10.41 -5.59
CA HIS A 26 2.94 10.91 -4.74
C HIS A 26 4.01 11.69 -5.49
N ASP A 27 4.22 11.41 -6.77
CA ASP A 27 5.16 12.17 -7.59
C ASP A 27 4.65 13.59 -7.83
N LEU A 28 3.35 13.75 -8.08
CA LEU A 28 2.73 15.08 -8.24
C LEU A 28 2.92 15.94 -6.98
N THR A 29 2.65 15.35 -5.81
CA THR A 29 2.85 16.02 -4.52
C THR A 29 4.32 16.40 -4.29
N ALA A 30 5.23 15.49 -4.59
CA ALA A 30 6.66 15.72 -4.42
C ALA A 30 7.20 16.77 -5.39
N ILE A 31 6.79 16.74 -6.66
CA ILE A 31 7.15 17.73 -7.69
C ILE A 31 6.61 19.11 -7.31
N ALA A 32 5.35 19.19 -6.87
CA ALA A 32 4.75 20.46 -6.47
C ALA A 32 5.47 21.09 -5.28
N LYS A 33 6.07 20.30 -4.40
CA LYS A 33 6.82 20.76 -3.24
C LYS A 33 8.25 21.16 -3.60
N ASP A 34 8.98 20.29 -4.30
CA ASP A 34 10.37 20.50 -4.68
C ASP A 34 10.73 19.56 -5.86
N PRO A 35 10.72 20.07 -7.11
CA PRO A 35 11.03 19.27 -8.30
C PRO A 35 12.45 18.70 -8.29
N PHE A 36 13.41 19.45 -7.73
CA PHE A 36 14.79 19.01 -7.65
C PHE A 36 14.95 17.85 -6.66
N ALA A 37 14.42 17.99 -5.46
CA ALA A 37 14.42 16.92 -4.46
C ALA A 37 13.68 15.66 -4.98
N TRP A 38 12.57 15.84 -5.72
CA TRP A 38 11.89 14.72 -6.37
C TRP A 38 12.80 13.99 -7.37
N LYS A 39 13.48 14.73 -8.25
CA LYS A 39 14.34 14.15 -9.30
C LYS A 39 15.51 13.36 -8.72
N TYR A 40 16.10 13.83 -7.63
CA TYR A 40 17.30 13.23 -7.01
C TYR A 40 16.99 12.46 -5.72
N ARG A 41 15.70 12.15 -5.46
CA ARG A 41 15.31 11.39 -4.28
C ARG A 41 15.95 10.02 -4.23
N LYS A 42 16.38 9.62 -3.04
CA LYS A 42 16.76 8.24 -2.75
C LYS A 42 15.49 7.41 -2.50
N GLY A 43 15.60 6.09 -2.66
CA GLY A 43 14.52 5.16 -2.32
C GLY A 43 14.02 5.35 -0.87
N LEU A 44 12.78 4.95 -0.61
CA LEU A 44 12.20 5.00 0.73
C LEU A 44 12.97 4.09 1.68
N VAL A 45 13.35 4.63 2.83
CA VAL A 45 13.88 3.82 3.93
C VAL A 45 12.71 3.19 4.67
N GLN A 46 12.73 1.89 4.84
CA GLN A 46 11.70 1.17 5.58
C GLN A 46 11.69 1.63 7.04
N SER A 47 10.53 2.08 7.52
CA SER A 47 10.30 2.44 8.92
C SER A 47 9.31 1.45 9.56
N PRO A 48 9.27 1.35 10.91
CA PRO A 48 8.27 0.53 11.59
C PRO A 48 6.83 0.85 11.17
N ALA A 49 6.51 2.13 11.00
CA ALA A 49 5.18 2.55 10.54
C ALA A 49 4.86 2.12 9.11
N LEU A 50 5.85 2.14 8.21
CA LEU A 50 5.67 1.62 6.85
C LEU A 50 5.51 0.11 6.84
N LEU A 51 6.25 -0.61 7.70
CA LEU A 51 6.09 -2.05 7.85
C LEU A 51 4.70 -2.40 8.38
N GLU A 52 4.24 -1.72 9.44
CA GLU A 52 2.90 -1.91 9.99
C GLU A 52 1.82 -1.65 8.93
N GLY A 53 1.96 -0.56 8.16
CA GLY A 53 1.06 -0.25 7.04
C GLY A 53 1.01 -1.36 5.99
N ARG A 54 2.17 -1.91 5.59
CA ARG A 54 2.24 -3.02 4.62
C ARG A 54 1.55 -4.28 5.17
N VAL A 55 1.88 -4.69 6.40
CA VAL A 55 1.23 -5.85 7.03
C VAL A 55 -0.28 -5.68 7.09
N GLN A 56 -0.74 -4.47 7.48
CA GLN A 56 -2.15 -4.15 7.55
C GLN A 56 -2.83 -4.26 6.18
N HIS A 57 -2.21 -3.72 5.11
CA HIS A 57 -2.70 -3.84 3.74
C HIS A 57 -2.86 -5.32 3.34
N THR A 58 -1.80 -6.12 3.45
CA THR A 58 -1.85 -7.53 3.08
C THR A 58 -2.90 -8.29 3.90
N VAL A 59 -2.97 -8.06 5.22
CA VAL A 59 -3.96 -8.72 6.10
C VAL A 59 -5.39 -8.35 5.71
N PHE A 60 -5.66 -7.11 5.30
CA PHE A 60 -7.01 -6.67 4.95
C PHE A 60 -7.41 -7.00 3.53
N LEU A 61 -6.51 -6.82 2.58
CA LEU A 61 -6.84 -6.86 1.16
C LEU A 61 -6.52 -8.23 0.54
N GLU A 62 -5.38 -8.82 0.92
CA GLU A 62 -4.86 -10.03 0.30
C GLU A 62 -4.32 -11.02 1.35
N HIS A 63 -5.12 -11.33 2.37
CA HIS A 63 -4.66 -12.19 3.48
C HIS A 63 -4.08 -13.54 3.01
N HIS A 64 -4.54 -14.05 1.87
CA HIS A 64 -4.02 -15.29 1.29
C HIS A 64 -2.55 -15.18 0.84
N LYS A 65 -2.03 -13.97 0.59
CA LYS A 65 -0.62 -13.72 0.24
C LYS A 65 0.27 -13.48 1.46
N PHE A 66 -0.29 -13.51 2.67
CA PHE A 66 0.48 -13.18 3.88
C PHE A 66 1.74 -14.02 4.04
N ASP A 67 1.63 -15.34 3.89
CA ASP A 67 2.77 -16.26 4.05
C ASP A 67 3.81 -16.17 2.93
N GLU A 68 3.46 -15.54 1.81
CA GLU A 68 4.38 -15.26 0.70
C GLU A 68 5.24 -14.02 0.99
N GLU A 69 4.66 -13.00 1.65
CA GLU A 69 5.31 -11.71 1.91
C GLU A 69 5.96 -11.61 3.28
N PHE A 70 5.37 -12.26 4.28
CA PHE A 70 5.76 -12.13 5.68
C PHE A 70 6.05 -13.48 6.32
N VAL A 71 6.81 -13.43 7.40
CA VAL A 71 7.04 -14.58 8.28
C VAL A 71 7.08 -14.10 9.72
N ILE A 72 6.41 -14.83 10.61
CA ILE A 72 6.41 -14.50 12.04
C ILE A 72 7.76 -14.93 12.62
N GLN A 73 8.49 -13.95 13.15
CA GLN A 73 9.78 -14.22 13.79
C GLN A 73 9.58 -14.91 15.14
N PRO A 74 10.47 -15.85 15.52
CA PRO A 74 10.43 -16.48 16.82
C PRO A 74 10.74 -15.47 17.93
N SER A 75 10.18 -15.71 19.12
CA SER A 75 10.47 -14.92 20.33
C SER A 75 11.84 -15.30 20.90
N ILE A 76 12.89 -14.64 20.43
CA ILE A 76 14.29 -14.90 20.81
C ILE A 76 14.87 -13.67 21.54
N ASP A 77 15.55 -13.89 22.67
CA ASP A 77 16.31 -12.84 23.34
C ASP A 77 17.64 -12.55 22.62
N ARG A 78 17.60 -11.63 21.68
CA ARG A 78 18.76 -11.21 20.86
C ARG A 78 19.83 -10.43 21.62
N ARG A 79 19.73 -10.24 22.95
CA ARG A 79 20.79 -9.64 23.77
C ARG A 79 21.86 -10.67 24.11
N THR A 80 21.55 -11.96 24.08
CA THR A 80 22.50 -13.06 24.35
C THR A 80 23.24 -13.48 23.09
N LYS A 81 24.44 -14.10 23.27
CA LYS A 81 25.19 -14.65 22.14
C LYS A 81 24.44 -15.79 21.45
N VAL A 82 23.79 -16.65 22.23
CA VAL A 82 23.00 -17.78 21.73
C VAL A 82 21.80 -17.26 20.93
N GLY A 83 21.03 -16.34 21.50
CA GLY A 83 19.86 -15.80 20.80
C GLY A 83 20.20 -15.01 19.54
N LYS A 84 21.38 -14.38 19.46
CA LYS A 84 21.85 -13.78 18.20
C LYS A 84 22.09 -14.85 17.12
N ALA A 85 22.76 -15.95 17.48
CA ALA A 85 23.01 -17.04 16.55
C ALA A 85 21.71 -17.69 16.09
N GLU A 86 20.78 -17.99 17.00
CA GLU A 86 19.46 -18.54 16.67
C GLU A 86 18.66 -17.61 15.73
N TYR A 87 18.77 -16.30 15.93
CA TYR A 87 18.09 -15.35 15.06
C TYR A 87 18.74 -15.25 13.68
N GLU A 88 20.06 -15.36 13.58
CA GLU A 88 20.78 -15.45 12.30
C GLU A 88 20.40 -16.73 11.54
N ASP A 89 20.32 -17.88 12.24
CA ASP A 89 19.83 -19.14 11.63
C ASP A 89 18.39 -18.99 11.13
N PHE A 90 17.51 -18.34 11.91
CA PHE A 90 16.16 -18.04 11.44
C PHE A 90 16.18 -17.17 10.18
N LEU A 91 16.97 -16.08 10.15
CA LEU A 91 17.07 -15.21 8.97
C LEU A 91 17.54 -15.94 7.73
N ALA A 92 18.37 -16.98 7.86
CA ALA A 92 18.79 -17.80 6.73
C ALA A 92 17.63 -18.60 6.09
N THR A 93 16.53 -18.81 6.82
CA THR A 93 15.33 -19.53 6.34
C THR A 93 14.26 -18.63 5.76
N VAL A 94 14.34 -17.32 5.98
CA VAL A 94 13.26 -16.34 5.66
C VAL A 94 13.06 -16.16 4.16
N GLY A 95 14.14 -16.27 3.37
CA GLY A 95 14.12 -15.99 1.94
C GLY A 95 13.81 -14.51 1.67
N ASN A 96 12.87 -14.25 0.76
CA ASN A 96 12.46 -12.88 0.39
C ASN A 96 11.38 -12.29 1.31
N ARG A 97 10.89 -13.07 2.28
CA ARG A 97 9.82 -12.63 3.19
C ARG A 97 10.34 -11.64 4.22
N THR A 98 9.46 -10.78 4.68
CA THR A 98 9.78 -9.80 5.72
C THR A 98 9.44 -10.36 7.10
N PRO A 99 10.41 -10.50 8.04
CA PRO A 99 10.13 -10.90 9.40
C PRO A 99 9.28 -9.86 10.16
N ILE A 100 8.23 -10.32 10.82
CA ILE A 100 7.38 -9.50 11.69
C ILE A 100 7.19 -10.16 13.06
N THR A 101 6.81 -9.38 14.05
CA THR A 101 6.48 -9.93 15.37
C THR A 101 5.09 -10.55 15.39
N GLN A 102 4.88 -11.54 16.27
CA GLN A 102 3.56 -12.11 16.52
C GLN A 102 2.57 -11.05 16.98
N ASP A 103 3.02 -10.09 17.81
CA ASP A 103 2.16 -9.00 18.31
C ASP A 103 1.66 -8.11 17.17
N LEU A 104 2.52 -7.78 16.20
CA LEU A 104 2.11 -6.99 15.04
C LEU A 104 1.05 -7.76 14.22
N TYR A 105 1.28 -9.05 13.96
CA TYR A 105 0.32 -9.88 13.26
C TYR A 105 -1.03 -9.93 13.98
N ASN A 106 -1.02 -10.24 15.28
CA ASN A 106 -2.24 -10.30 16.09
C ASN A 106 -3.00 -8.96 16.07
N THR A 107 -2.27 -7.86 16.23
CA THR A 107 -2.86 -6.51 16.18
C THR A 107 -3.55 -6.24 14.83
N CYS A 108 -2.92 -6.64 13.72
CA CYS A 108 -3.51 -6.47 12.39
C CYS A 108 -4.75 -7.38 12.21
N MET A 109 -4.71 -8.60 12.73
CA MET A 109 -5.86 -9.53 12.67
C MET A 109 -7.04 -9.04 13.51
N ASP A 110 -6.79 -8.53 14.71
CA ASP A 110 -7.84 -7.95 15.58
C ASP A 110 -8.53 -6.77 14.90
N ARG A 111 -7.75 -5.88 14.27
CA ARG A 111 -8.29 -4.75 13.50
C ARG A 111 -9.10 -5.23 12.30
N ARG A 112 -8.63 -6.26 11.60
CA ARG A 112 -9.36 -6.85 10.46
C ARG A 112 -10.72 -7.38 10.91
N GLU A 113 -10.79 -8.06 12.05
CA GLU A 113 -12.06 -8.57 12.58
C GLU A 113 -13.04 -7.44 12.91
N ILE A 114 -12.56 -6.31 13.46
CA ILE A 114 -13.41 -5.15 13.76
C ILE A 114 -14.03 -4.55 12.49
N VAL A 115 -13.31 -4.56 11.37
CA VAL A 115 -13.75 -3.90 10.12
C VAL A 115 -14.15 -4.89 9.03
N LYS A 116 -14.35 -6.16 9.36
CA LYS A 116 -14.61 -7.22 8.38
C LYS A 116 -15.76 -6.96 7.40
N ASP A 117 -16.75 -6.18 7.81
CA ASP A 117 -17.89 -5.82 6.96
C ASP A 117 -17.56 -4.67 5.98
N TYR A 118 -16.39 -4.06 6.12
CA TYR A 118 -15.93 -2.90 5.34
C TYR A 118 -14.68 -3.19 4.50
N ILE A 119 -14.16 -4.41 4.52
CA ILE A 119 -13.07 -4.85 3.66
C ILE A 119 -13.61 -5.36 2.32
N PRO A 120 -12.74 -5.51 1.28
CA PRO A 120 -13.16 -6.02 -0.02
C PRO A 120 -13.89 -7.36 0.06
N LYS A 121 -14.88 -7.53 -0.80
CA LYS A 121 -15.59 -8.79 -1.04
C LYS A 121 -14.91 -9.56 -2.16
N GLU A 122 -15.24 -10.84 -2.31
CA GLU A 122 -14.69 -11.68 -3.39
C GLU A 122 -14.99 -11.14 -4.81
N THR A 123 -16.05 -10.33 -4.95
CA THR A 123 -16.42 -9.70 -6.22
C THR A 123 -15.66 -8.41 -6.54
N ASP A 124 -14.95 -7.88 -5.56
CA ASP A 124 -14.25 -6.62 -5.69
C ASP A 124 -12.88 -6.84 -6.35
N LYS A 125 -12.43 -5.82 -7.07
CA LYS A 125 -11.10 -5.82 -7.69
C LYS A 125 -10.10 -5.24 -6.70
N VAL A 126 -9.16 -6.07 -6.25
CA VAL A 126 -8.16 -5.73 -5.23
C VAL A 126 -6.81 -5.52 -5.87
N GLU A 127 -6.05 -4.54 -5.37
CA GLU A 127 -4.68 -4.21 -5.81
C GLU A 127 -4.55 -4.03 -7.34
N TYR A 128 -5.59 -3.51 -7.97
CA TYR A 128 -5.64 -3.23 -9.41
C TYR A 128 -4.68 -2.12 -9.79
N THR A 129 -3.77 -2.41 -10.70
CA THR A 129 -2.86 -1.42 -11.28
C THR A 129 -3.41 -0.91 -12.60
N LEU A 130 -3.56 0.41 -12.69
CA LEU A 130 -3.94 1.12 -13.90
C LEU A 130 -2.74 1.88 -14.46
N VAL A 131 -2.44 1.68 -15.72
CA VAL A 131 -1.48 2.51 -16.49
C VAL A 131 -2.28 3.27 -17.53
N PHE A 132 -2.21 4.57 -17.50
CA PHE A 132 -3.05 5.44 -18.33
C PHE A 132 -2.30 6.71 -18.76
N GLU A 133 -2.80 7.34 -19.80
CA GLU A 133 -2.32 8.65 -20.22
C GLU A 133 -3.17 9.74 -19.56
N TRP A 134 -2.54 10.73 -18.96
CA TRP A 134 -3.18 11.87 -18.35
C TRP A 134 -2.44 13.15 -18.72
N HIS A 135 -3.14 14.08 -19.36
CA HIS A 135 -2.54 15.32 -19.90
C HIS A 135 -1.26 15.10 -20.75
N GLY A 136 -1.25 14.06 -21.60
CA GLY A 136 -0.11 13.75 -22.48
C GLY A 136 1.09 13.13 -21.78
N HIS A 137 0.94 12.65 -20.55
CA HIS A 137 1.99 11.99 -19.79
C HIS A 137 1.54 10.63 -19.28
N PRO A 138 2.46 9.65 -19.18
CA PRO A 138 2.14 8.34 -18.61
C PRO A 138 1.97 8.43 -17.09
N PHE A 139 0.85 7.94 -16.60
CA PHE A 139 0.55 7.82 -15.19
C PHE A 139 0.24 6.38 -14.82
N LYS A 140 0.43 6.07 -13.54
CA LYS A 140 0.02 4.79 -12.94
C LYS A 140 -0.67 5.03 -11.61
N ALA A 141 -1.68 4.22 -11.33
CA ALA A 141 -2.37 4.16 -10.06
C ALA A 141 -2.53 2.71 -9.65
N ARG A 142 -2.34 2.40 -8.38
CA ARG A 142 -2.67 1.10 -7.80
C ARG A 142 -3.77 1.34 -6.78
N MET A 143 -4.97 0.91 -7.12
CA MET A 143 -6.13 1.04 -6.25
C MET A 143 -6.10 -0.08 -5.22
N ASP A 144 -6.34 0.24 -3.95
CA ASP A 144 -6.44 -0.77 -2.92
C ASP A 144 -7.61 -1.73 -3.23
N TRP A 145 -8.79 -1.19 -3.57
CA TRP A 145 -9.84 -1.96 -4.23
C TRP A 145 -10.85 -1.10 -4.98
N TYR A 146 -11.64 -1.76 -5.83
CA TYR A 146 -12.74 -1.19 -6.59
C TYR A 146 -13.99 -2.09 -6.46
N ASP A 147 -15.08 -1.54 -5.94
CA ASP A 147 -16.33 -2.25 -5.66
C ASP A 147 -17.38 -2.17 -6.80
N ASN A 148 -16.94 -1.89 -8.04
CA ASN A 148 -17.74 -1.61 -9.22
C ASN A 148 -18.49 -0.26 -9.22
N GLU A 149 -18.35 0.53 -8.17
CA GLU A 149 -18.90 1.88 -8.09
C GLU A 149 -17.88 2.91 -7.60
N TYR A 150 -17.06 2.55 -6.61
CA TYR A 150 -16.12 3.47 -5.97
C TYR A 150 -14.72 2.89 -5.97
N VAL A 151 -13.76 3.77 -6.14
CA VAL A 151 -12.35 3.47 -5.82
C VAL A 151 -12.15 3.65 -4.34
N TRP A 152 -11.55 2.67 -3.70
CA TRP A 152 -11.26 2.69 -2.28
C TRP A 152 -9.76 2.72 -2.02
N ASP A 153 -9.36 3.37 -0.95
CA ASP A 153 -8.00 3.42 -0.48
C ASP A 153 -7.96 3.31 1.05
N LEU A 154 -7.11 2.43 1.53
CA LEU A 154 -6.95 2.10 2.94
C LEU A 154 -5.77 2.87 3.53
N LYS A 155 -6.01 3.63 4.57
CA LYS A 155 -4.95 4.35 5.28
C LYS A 155 -4.93 4.00 6.75
N THR A 156 -3.75 3.72 7.24
CA THR A 156 -3.50 3.67 8.69
C THR A 156 -3.18 5.07 9.21
N CYS A 157 -3.73 5.45 10.34
CA CYS A 157 -3.52 6.76 10.95
C CYS A 157 -3.45 6.69 12.48
N ARG A 158 -2.72 7.63 13.08
CA ARG A 158 -2.64 7.76 14.55
C ARG A 158 -3.83 8.44 15.18
N ASP A 159 -4.56 9.21 14.40
CA ASP A 159 -5.74 9.94 14.86
C ASP A 159 -6.81 9.90 13.77
N ALA A 160 -7.78 9.00 13.95
CA ALA A 160 -8.94 8.83 13.07
C ALA A 160 -10.10 9.77 13.44
N SER A 161 -9.93 10.71 14.38
CA SER A 161 -10.94 11.70 14.67
C SER A 161 -11.20 12.59 13.44
N PRO A 162 -12.38 13.22 13.33
CA PRO A 162 -12.67 14.14 12.24
C PRO A 162 -11.64 15.27 12.09
N ARG A 163 -11.06 15.74 13.21
CA ARG A 163 -10.02 16.77 13.21
C ARG A 163 -8.69 16.22 12.69
N GLY A 164 -8.26 15.07 13.19
CA GLY A 164 -7.03 14.39 12.76
C GLY A 164 -7.09 14.02 11.29
N PHE A 165 -8.23 13.47 10.85
CA PHE A 165 -8.45 13.13 9.44
C PHE A 165 -8.39 14.36 8.52
N LYS A 166 -9.05 15.46 8.87
CA LYS A 166 -8.95 16.72 8.09
C LYS A 166 -7.50 17.20 7.97
N GLY A 167 -6.73 17.07 9.06
CA GLY A 167 -5.30 17.38 9.03
C GLY A 167 -4.51 16.46 8.09
N ALA A 168 -4.79 15.17 8.12
CA ALA A 168 -4.14 14.18 7.27
C ALA A 168 -4.46 14.39 5.77
N ILE A 169 -5.71 14.71 5.41
CA ILE A 169 -6.09 15.02 4.02
C ILE A 169 -5.20 16.12 3.45
N ASN A 170 -4.97 17.18 4.19
CA ASN A 170 -4.16 18.32 3.75
C ASN A 170 -2.66 17.98 3.77
N ALA A 171 -2.17 17.32 4.83
CA ALA A 171 -0.75 17.02 5.00
C ALA A 171 -0.23 16.03 3.94
N PHE A 172 -1.06 15.05 3.54
CA PHE A 172 -0.71 14.00 2.60
C PHE A 172 -1.33 14.16 1.21
N ASN A 173 -2.08 15.25 0.98
CA ASN A 173 -2.75 15.54 -0.29
C ASN A 173 -3.67 14.41 -0.78
N TYR A 174 -4.43 13.77 0.11
CA TYR A 174 -5.33 12.68 -0.25
C TYR A 174 -6.39 13.08 -1.29
N HIS A 175 -6.76 14.37 -1.33
CA HIS A 175 -7.65 14.90 -2.36
C HIS A 175 -7.05 14.84 -3.77
N MET A 176 -5.72 15.01 -3.92
CA MET A 176 -5.04 14.84 -5.20
C MET A 176 -4.99 13.37 -5.62
N GLN A 177 -4.70 12.48 -4.66
CA GLN A 177 -4.74 11.05 -4.90
C GLN A 177 -6.14 10.61 -5.32
N ALA A 178 -7.17 11.06 -4.61
CA ALA A 178 -8.56 10.75 -4.92
C ALA A 178 -8.96 11.16 -6.33
N ALA A 179 -8.63 12.39 -6.74
CA ALA A 179 -8.92 12.89 -8.08
C ALA A 179 -8.22 12.06 -9.14
N LEU A 180 -6.91 11.83 -9.00
CA LEU A 180 -6.13 11.05 -9.97
C LEU A 180 -6.64 9.61 -10.09
N TYR A 181 -7.01 8.96 -8.98
CA TYR A 181 -7.48 7.57 -8.99
C TYR A 181 -8.86 7.43 -9.64
N VAL A 182 -9.76 8.39 -9.43
CA VAL A 182 -11.06 8.42 -10.13
C VAL A 182 -10.86 8.66 -11.62
N ASP A 183 -9.97 9.58 -12.01
CA ASP A 183 -9.66 9.82 -13.42
C ASP A 183 -8.98 8.60 -14.06
N ALA A 184 -8.07 7.93 -13.35
CA ALA A 184 -7.45 6.68 -13.78
C ALA A 184 -8.49 5.58 -14.05
N ALA A 185 -9.42 5.37 -13.11
CA ALA A 185 -10.49 4.39 -13.25
C ALA A 185 -11.34 4.69 -14.49
N ARG A 186 -11.77 5.94 -14.66
CA ARG A 186 -12.59 6.37 -15.81
C ARG A 186 -11.85 6.25 -17.14
N ALA A 187 -10.57 6.61 -17.17
CA ALA A 187 -9.71 6.45 -18.35
C ALA A 187 -9.46 4.96 -18.72
N SER A 188 -9.71 4.06 -17.78
CA SER A 188 -9.59 2.61 -17.94
C SER A 188 -10.94 1.90 -18.09
N ASP A 189 -11.99 2.62 -18.48
CA ASP A 189 -13.36 2.11 -18.65
C ASP A 189 -13.99 1.49 -17.39
N LEU A 190 -13.50 1.88 -16.20
CA LEU A 190 -14.14 1.55 -14.93
C LEU A 190 -15.06 2.72 -14.51
N PRO A 191 -16.38 2.53 -14.44
CA PRO A 191 -17.34 3.61 -14.21
C PRO A 191 -17.34 4.09 -12.74
N ALA A 192 -16.22 4.62 -12.27
CA ALA A 192 -16.08 5.10 -10.91
C ALA A 192 -16.97 6.32 -10.62
N LYS A 193 -17.87 6.20 -9.66
CA LYS A 193 -18.73 7.28 -9.16
C LYS A 193 -17.96 8.25 -8.26
N GLY A 194 -16.90 7.79 -7.63
CA GLY A 194 -16.07 8.58 -6.75
C GLY A 194 -15.01 7.76 -6.02
N PHE A 195 -14.44 8.37 -4.99
CA PHE A 195 -13.39 7.81 -4.16
C PHE A 195 -13.84 7.72 -2.70
N LYS A 196 -13.49 6.63 -2.04
CA LYS A 196 -13.72 6.43 -0.61
C LYS A 196 -12.39 6.15 0.08
N LEU A 197 -12.17 6.84 1.19
CA LEU A 197 -10.99 6.66 2.02
C LEU A 197 -11.38 5.95 3.30
N SER A 198 -10.85 4.74 3.49
CA SER A 198 -11.02 3.97 4.71
C SER A 198 -9.88 4.25 5.68
N LEU A 199 -10.19 4.66 6.90
CA LEU A 199 -9.20 4.97 7.93
C LEU A 199 -9.19 3.92 9.02
N ILE A 200 -8.00 3.42 9.33
CA ILE A 200 -7.78 2.54 10.46
C ILE A 200 -6.88 3.25 11.47
N HIS A 201 -7.40 3.36 12.70
CA HIS A 201 -6.62 3.89 13.81
C HIS A 201 -5.56 2.87 14.25
N ILE A 202 -4.31 3.32 14.33
CA ILE A 202 -3.16 2.53 14.79
C ILE A 202 -2.56 3.10 16.05
#